data_55a0213627a049fcbe82642bb3a0c6fb
#
_entry.id   55a0213627a049fcbe82642bb3a0c6fb
#
_cell.length_a   1.000
_cell.length_b   1.000
_cell.length_c   1.000
_cell.angle_alpha   90.00
_cell.angle_beta   90.00
_cell.angle_gamma   90.00
#
_symmetry.space_group_name_H-M   'P 1'
#
loop_
_entity.id
_entity.type
_entity.pdbx_description
1 polymer ?
#
loop_
_entity_poly.entity_id
_entity_poly.type
_entity_poly.pdbx_seq_one_letter_code
_entity_poly.pdbx_strand_id
1 'polypeptide(L)'
;KIKANVIPDEKAMQKVSEVLDDPSAPLSVKVWTDKKEYREGDKIKMYIKGNKPFYVRVVYKDAAGKLLQLLPNPYRRDNDFNGGVVYAIPSGNDKFELEVNPPFGEESIAVYTSTSQLGDLDLKEEGGVYQVKTKSKDIGIKTRSVKIKEVTEGKAQQASEFFEGKAVVKTGK
;
A
#
# COMPACT_ATOMS: atom_id res chain seq x y z
N LYS A 1 22.23 6.26 -11.79
CA LYS A 1 22.35 7.61 -11.23
C LYS A 1 21.06 8.36 -11.47
N ILE A 2 20.27 8.44 -10.45
CA ILE A 2 19.10 9.27 -10.48
C ILE A 2 19.57 10.68 -10.18
N LYS A 3 19.61 11.49 -11.20
CA LYS A 3 19.64 12.92 -10.99
C LYS A 3 18.19 13.36 -10.87
N ALA A 4 17.74 13.53 -9.65
CA ALA A 4 16.47 14.17 -9.39
C ALA A 4 16.60 15.66 -9.72
N ASN A 5 16.68 15.97 -11.01
CA ASN A 5 16.74 17.35 -11.47
C ASN A 5 15.41 17.85 -12.02
N VAL A 6 14.35 17.12 -11.76
CA VAL A 6 13.05 17.72 -11.89
C VAL A 6 12.82 18.43 -10.59
N ILE A 7 13.09 19.74 -10.60
CA ILE A 7 12.49 20.59 -9.58
C ILE A 7 11.00 20.48 -9.86
N PRO A 8 10.25 19.74 -9.04
CA PRO A 8 8.80 19.68 -9.24
C PRO A 8 8.29 21.10 -9.08
N ASP A 9 7.28 21.45 -9.84
CA ASP A 9 6.56 22.69 -9.63
C ASP A 9 6.15 22.72 -8.15
N GLU A 10 6.81 23.54 -7.36
CA GLU A 10 6.57 23.66 -5.93
C GLU A 10 5.10 23.93 -5.62
N LYS A 11 4.42 24.67 -6.49
CA LYS A 11 2.98 24.95 -6.33
C LYS A 11 2.12 23.71 -6.56
N ALA A 12 2.46 22.86 -7.52
CA ALA A 12 1.73 21.63 -7.77
C ALA A 12 1.96 20.61 -6.64
N MET A 13 3.19 20.53 -6.13
CA MET A 13 3.50 19.67 -4.98
C MET A 13 2.86 20.17 -3.69
N GLN A 14 2.81 21.46 -3.46
CA GLN A 14 2.12 22.02 -2.31
C GLN A 14 0.61 21.72 -2.36
N LYS A 15 -0.02 21.83 -3.53
CA LYS A 15 -1.43 21.49 -3.71
C LYS A 15 -1.71 20.02 -3.42
N VAL A 16 -0.88 19.11 -3.94
CA VAL A 16 -1.01 17.68 -3.68
C VAL A 16 -0.77 17.38 -2.21
N SER A 17 0.22 18.01 -1.59
CA SER A 17 0.52 17.87 -0.17
C SER A 17 -0.62 18.40 0.70
N GLU A 18 -1.19 19.56 0.38
CA GLU A 18 -2.31 20.15 1.12
C GLU A 18 -3.57 19.25 1.07
N VAL A 19 -3.89 18.69 -0.09
CA VAL A 19 -5.02 17.77 -0.24
C VAL A 19 -4.79 16.48 0.55
N LEU A 20 -3.55 15.93 0.53
CA LEU A 20 -3.17 14.74 1.26
C LEU A 20 -3.06 14.95 2.76
N ASP A 21 -2.85 16.19 3.20
CA ASP A 21 -2.67 16.52 4.62
C ASP A 21 -3.96 17.02 5.27
N ASP A 22 -5.03 17.26 4.50
CA ASP A 22 -6.30 17.70 5.06
C ASP A 22 -7.07 16.52 5.68
N PRO A 23 -7.10 16.42 7.02
CA PRO A 23 -7.78 15.31 7.68
C PRO A 23 -9.31 15.38 7.59
N SER A 24 -9.87 16.52 7.18
CA SER A 24 -11.31 16.69 7.00
C SER A 24 -11.79 16.24 5.62
N ALA A 25 -10.87 16.14 4.64
CA ALA A 25 -11.20 15.63 3.30
C ALA A 25 -11.44 14.12 3.34
N PRO A 26 -12.14 13.55 2.35
CA PRO A 26 -12.25 12.10 2.23
C PRO A 26 -10.86 11.42 2.22
N LEU A 27 -10.80 10.18 2.70
CA LEU A 27 -9.54 9.43 2.75
C LEU A 27 -8.84 9.45 1.40
N SER A 28 -7.60 9.89 1.40
CA SER A 28 -6.73 9.90 0.23
C SER A 28 -5.35 9.38 0.63
N VAL A 29 -4.84 8.41 -0.11
CA VAL A 29 -3.58 7.74 0.19
C VAL A 29 -2.71 7.73 -1.05
N LYS A 30 -1.47 8.15 -0.90
CA LYS A 30 -0.48 8.09 -1.96
C LYS A 30 0.49 6.95 -1.71
N VAL A 31 0.80 6.20 -2.75
CA VAL A 31 1.86 5.19 -2.75
C VAL A 31 2.84 5.51 -3.88
N TRP A 32 4.12 5.41 -3.58
CA TRP A 32 5.18 5.60 -4.58
C TRP A 32 6.39 4.76 -4.21
N THR A 33 7.29 4.60 -5.16
CA THR A 33 8.52 3.85 -4.99
C THR A 33 9.74 4.76 -5.11
N ASP A 34 10.88 4.33 -4.56
CA ASP A 34 12.12 5.08 -4.67
C ASP A 34 12.64 5.16 -6.11
N LYS A 35 12.27 4.18 -6.95
CA LYS A 35 12.59 4.14 -8.38
C LYS A 35 11.38 3.67 -9.17
N LYS A 36 11.34 3.96 -10.45
CA LYS A 36 10.32 3.44 -11.38
C LYS A 36 10.81 2.21 -12.14
N GLU A 37 12.10 2.02 -12.21
CA GLU A 37 12.73 0.90 -12.89
C GLU A 37 13.73 0.22 -11.95
N TYR A 38 13.67 -1.10 -11.90
CA TYR A 38 14.54 -1.91 -11.06
C TYR A 38 15.18 -3.01 -11.89
N ARG A 39 16.37 -3.40 -11.49
CA ARG A 39 17.10 -4.53 -12.05
C ARG A 39 17.15 -5.70 -11.08
N GLU A 40 17.45 -6.88 -11.61
CA GLU A 40 17.65 -8.07 -10.78
C GLU A 40 18.61 -7.78 -9.63
N GLY A 41 18.20 -8.17 -8.43
CA GLY A 41 18.97 -7.96 -7.21
C GLY A 41 18.74 -6.61 -6.53
N ASP A 42 18.10 -5.66 -7.20
CA ASP A 42 17.75 -4.37 -6.58
C ASP A 42 16.76 -4.58 -5.43
N LYS A 43 16.84 -3.71 -4.43
CA LYS A 43 15.90 -3.67 -3.32
C LYS A 43 14.83 -2.62 -3.60
N ILE A 44 13.57 -3.03 -3.54
CA ILE A 44 12.44 -2.10 -3.69
C ILE A 44 12.17 -1.44 -2.34
N LYS A 45 11.99 -0.14 -2.38
CA LYS A 45 11.49 0.63 -1.24
C LYS A 45 10.28 1.44 -1.69
N MET A 46 9.20 1.30 -0.94
CA MET A 46 7.97 2.04 -1.21
C MET A 46 7.61 2.95 -0.05
N TYR A 47 6.82 3.95 -0.35
CA TYR A 47 6.36 4.94 0.63
C TYR A 47 4.86 5.09 0.53
N ILE A 48 4.23 5.29 1.68
CA ILE A 48 2.78 5.46 1.79
C ILE A 48 2.50 6.65 2.69
N LYS A 49 1.59 7.51 2.28
CA LYS A 49 1.13 8.64 3.07
C LYS A 49 -0.37 8.83 2.86
N GLY A 50 -1.12 8.97 3.95
CA GLY A 50 -2.54 9.29 3.93
C GLY A 50 -2.86 10.59 4.66
N ASN A 51 -4.04 11.17 4.40
CA ASN A 51 -4.46 12.43 5.01
C ASN A 51 -5.11 12.26 6.40
N LYS A 52 -5.47 11.06 6.78
CA LYS A 52 -6.09 10.74 8.08
C LYS A 52 -5.71 9.32 8.48
N PRO A 53 -5.98 8.87 9.72
CA PRO A 53 -5.66 7.50 10.12
C PRO A 53 -6.37 6.46 9.24
N PHE A 54 -5.66 5.40 8.86
CA PHE A 54 -6.16 4.37 7.97
C PHE A 54 -5.48 3.03 8.22
N TYR A 55 -6.19 1.97 7.83
CA TYR A 55 -5.63 0.63 7.69
C TYR A 55 -5.23 0.41 6.24
N VAL A 56 -4.14 -0.30 6.00
CA VAL A 56 -3.60 -0.52 4.66
C VAL A 56 -3.29 -1.99 4.41
N ARG A 57 -3.56 -2.41 3.18
CA ARG A 57 -3.07 -3.65 2.59
C ARG A 57 -2.29 -3.30 1.34
N VAL A 58 -1.09 -3.83 1.24
CA VAL A 58 -0.23 -3.64 0.08
C VAL A 58 -0.11 -4.95 -0.67
N VAL A 59 -0.52 -4.97 -1.92
CA VAL A 59 -0.47 -6.15 -2.79
C VAL A 59 0.43 -5.87 -3.98
N TYR A 60 1.43 -6.70 -4.16
CA TYR A 60 2.34 -6.66 -5.29
C TYR A 60 1.90 -7.67 -6.34
N LYS A 61 1.78 -7.21 -7.58
CA LYS A 61 1.49 -8.06 -8.73
C LYS A 61 2.75 -8.16 -9.59
N ASP A 62 3.33 -9.35 -9.69
CA ASP A 62 4.51 -9.55 -10.50
C ASP A 62 4.19 -9.63 -12.00
N ALA A 63 5.23 -9.73 -12.84
CA ALA A 63 5.08 -9.76 -14.29
C ALA A 63 4.31 -10.99 -14.81
N ALA A 64 4.24 -12.06 -14.03
CA ALA A 64 3.46 -13.26 -14.34
C ALA A 64 2.01 -13.19 -13.80
N GLY A 65 1.66 -12.12 -13.10
CA GLY A 65 0.33 -11.95 -12.53
C GLY A 65 0.15 -12.54 -11.13
N LYS A 66 1.22 -13.05 -10.53
CA LYS A 66 1.19 -13.57 -9.16
C LYS A 66 1.01 -12.42 -8.17
N LEU A 67 0.13 -12.60 -7.20
CA LEU A 67 -0.19 -11.59 -6.20
C LEU A 67 0.46 -11.94 -4.86
N LEU A 68 1.22 -11.01 -4.31
CA LEU A 68 1.86 -11.14 -3.01
C LEU A 68 1.39 -10.00 -2.10
N GLN A 69 0.98 -10.33 -0.88
CA GLN A 69 0.68 -9.30 0.12
C GLN A 69 1.95 -8.94 0.86
N LEU A 70 2.43 -7.72 0.63
CA LEU A 70 3.63 -7.19 1.25
C LEU A 70 3.37 -6.63 2.64
N LEU A 71 2.16 -6.16 2.89
CA LEU A 71 1.72 -5.65 4.18
C LEU A 71 0.23 -5.91 4.36
N PRO A 72 -0.21 -6.43 5.52
CA PRO A 72 0.58 -7.07 6.58
C PRO A 72 1.32 -8.31 6.09
N ASN A 73 2.46 -8.58 6.71
CA ASN A 73 3.20 -9.81 6.47
C ASN A 73 3.64 -10.43 7.81
N PRO A 74 4.20 -11.65 7.83
CA PRO A 74 4.60 -12.30 9.09
C PRO A 74 5.61 -11.52 9.93
N TYR A 75 6.40 -10.64 9.32
CA TYR A 75 7.40 -9.83 9.99
C TYR A 75 6.89 -8.45 10.41
N ARG A 76 5.80 -7.98 9.80
CA ARG A 76 5.18 -6.70 10.10
C ARG A 76 3.67 -6.82 10.00
N ARG A 77 3.04 -7.00 11.16
CA ARG A 77 1.59 -7.23 11.25
C ARG A 77 0.79 -5.96 11.40
N ASP A 78 1.41 -4.90 11.92
CA ASP A 78 0.74 -3.62 12.14
C ASP A 78 0.51 -2.93 10.81
N ASN A 79 -0.75 -2.68 10.50
CA ASN A 79 -1.17 -2.07 9.25
C ASN A 79 -2.08 -0.85 9.45
N ASP A 80 -2.08 -0.29 10.64
CA ASP A 80 -2.78 0.95 10.97
C ASP A 80 -1.77 2.09 10.99
N PHE A 81 -2.01 3.08 10.14
CA PHE A 81 -1.11 4.21 9.91
C PHE A 81 -1.77 5.52 10.31
N ASN A 82 -0.99 6.44 10.79
CA ASN A 82 -1.43 7.80 11.11
C ASN A 82 -1.54 8.65 9.85
N GLY A 83 -2.40 9.65 9.87
CA GLY A 83 -2.45 10.65 8.81
C GLY A 83 -1.25 11.60 8.88
N GLY A 84 -0.86 12.13 7.72
CA GLY A 84 0.20 13.13 7.63
C GLY A 84 1.62 12.61 7.81
N VAL A 85 1.81 11.29 7.93
CA VAL A 85 3.12 10.66 8.13
C VAL A 85 3.49 9.83 6.91
N VAL A 86 4.73 9.95 6.47
CA VAL A 86 5.28 9.10 5.40
C VAL A 86 5.82 7.81 6.03
N TYR A 87 5.27 6.69 5.61
CA TYR A 87 5.72 5.36 6.04
C TYR A 87 6.53 4.71 4.94
N ALA A 88 7.72 4.22 5.29
CA ALA A 88 8.58 3.46 4.38
C ALA A 88 8.34 1.95 4.56
N ILE A 89 8.30 1.21 3.47
CA ILE A 89 8.19 -0.25 3.47
C ILE A 89 9.24 -0.82 2.52
N PRO A 90 10.22 -1.58 3.01
CA PRO A 90 10.54 -1.76 4.42
C PRO A 90 11.11 -0.49 5.06
N SER A 91 10.90 -0.34 6.37
CA SER A 91 11.53 0.72 7.15
C SER A 91 12.90 0.26 7.65
N GLY A 92 13.68 1.19 8.25
CA GLY A 92 14.97 0.84 8.84
C GLY A 92 14.91 -0.19 9.97
N ASN A 93 13.75 -0.35 10.60
CA ASN A 93 13.51 -1.31 11.68
C ASN A 93 12.93 -2.64 11.19
N ASP A 94 12.51 -2.72 9.96
CA ASP A 94 11.97 -3.96 9.40
C ASP A 94 13.08 -4.99 9.17
N LYS A 95 12.76 -6.25 9.43
CA LYS A 95 13.68 -7.37 9.26
C LYS A 95 13.42 -8.16 7.98
N PHE A 96 12.93 -7.50 6.96
CA PHE A 96 12.72 -8.08 5.64
C PHE A 96 13.16 -7.11 4.57
N GLU A 97 13.46 -7.65 3.40
CA GLU A 97 13.81 -6.90 2.19
C GLU A 97 12.94 -7.36 1.04
N LEU A 98 12.71 -6.47 0.08
CA LEU A 98 11.97 -6.77 -1.14
C LEU A 98 12.96 -6.76 -2.30
N GLU A 99 13.43 -7.92 -2.70
CA GLU A 99 14.43 -8.07 -3.76
C GLU A 99 13.77 -8.40 -5.10
N VAL A 100 14.24 -7.75 -6.15
CA VAL A 100 13.75 -7.98 -7.51
C VAL A 100 14.35 -9.28 -8.07
N ASN A 101 13.47 -10.20 -8.46
CA ASN A 101 13.82 -11.48 -9.04
C ASN A 101 12.96 -11.76 -10.29
N PRO A 102 13.36 -12.72 -11.16
CA PRO A 102 12.49 -13.12 -12.26
C PRO A 102 11.13 -13.63 -11.75
N PRO A 103 10.04 -13.49 -12.51
CA PRO A 103 9.97 -12.94 -13.86
C PRO A 103 10.07 -11.41 -13.89
N PHE A 104 10.56 -10.86 -15.01
CA PHE A 104 10.70 -9.42 -15.19
C PHE A 104 9.64 -8.89 -16.14
N GLY A 105 9.33 -7.61 -16.01
CA GLY A 105 8.37 -6.90 -16.85
C GLY A 105 7.68 -5.78 -16.10
N GLU A 106 6.49 -5.46 -16.51
CA GLU A 106 5.66 -4.49 -15.82
C GLU A 106 5.03 -5.14 -14.59
N GLU A 107 5.23 -4.51 -13.45
CA GLU A 107 4.74 -4.94 -12.16
C GLU A 107 4.00 -3.81 -11.46
N SER A 108 3.17 -4.10 -10.51
CA SER A 108 2.39 -3.07 -9.83
C SER A 108 2.29 -3.30 -8.33
N ILE A 109 2.18 -2.18 -7.62
CA ILE A 109 1.94 -2.16 -6.18
C ILE A 109 0.60 -1.49 -5.98
N ALA A 110 -0.37 -2.23 -5.46
CA ALA A 110 -1.69 -1.70 -5.15
C ALA A 110 -1.85 -1.56 -3.64
N VAL A 111 -2.43 -0.44 -3.21
CA VAL A 111 -2.81 -0.24 -1.82
C VAL A 111 -4.32 -0.22 -1.71
N TYR A 112 -4.83 -0.98 -0.75
CA TYR A 112 -6.24 -1.04 -0.39
C TYR A 112 -6.36 -0.50 1.02
N THR A 113 -7.06 0.59 1.19
CA THR A 113 -7.08 1.32 2.47
C THR A 113 -8.48 1.61 2.93
N SER A 114 -8.65 1.71 4.24
CA SER A 114 -9.91 2.01 4.90
C SER A 114 -9.68 2.72 6.22
N THR A 115 -10.62 3.54 6.63
CA THR A 115 -10.61 4.13 7.98
C THR A 115 -11.00 3.12 9.05
N SER A 116 -11.51 1.95 8.68
CA SER A 116 -11.81 0.83 9.57
C SER A 116 -11.00 -0.40 9.19
N GLN A 117 -11.05 -1.44 10.03
CA GLN A 117 -10.33 -2.68 9.76
C GLN A 117 -10.72 -3.28 8.40
N LEU A 118 -9.72 -3.81 7.71
CA LEU A 118 -9.91 -4.43 6.39
C LEU A 118 -10.52 -5.83 6.53
N GLY A 119 -11.33 -6.19 5.55
CA GLY A 119 -11.81 -7.56 5.40
C GLY A 119 -10.68 -8.53 5.08
N ASP A 120 -10.93 -9.82 5.29
CA ASP A 120 -9.93 -10.86 5.10
C ASP A 120 -9.88 -11.34 3.65
N LEU A 121 -8.67 -11.67 3.20
CA LEU A 121 -8.42 -12.35 1.93
C LEU A 121 -8.04 -13.80 2.19
N ASP A 122 -8.09 -14.61 1.15
CA ASP A 122 -7.54 -15.95 1.14
C ASP A 122 -6.03 -15.86 0.89
N LEU A 123 -5.25 -16.16 1.92
CA LEU A 123 -3.81 -15.98 1.95
C LEU A 123 -3.10 -17.29 2.24
N LYS A 124 -1.93 -17.47 1.61
CA LYS A 124 -1.01 -18.57 1.89
C LYS A 124 0.37 -17.99 2.18
N GLU A 125 0.96 -18.36 3.30
CA GLU A 125 2.33 -17.92 3.64
C GLU A 125 3.34 -18.50 2.65
N GLU A 126 4.22 -17.64 2.13
CA GLU A 126 5.25 -18.00 1.17
C GLU A 126 6.47 -17.09 1.33
N GLY A 127 7.55 -17.61 1.86
CA GLY A 127 8.84 -16.89 1.92
C GLY A 127 8.81 -15.57 2.69
N GLY A 128 8.04 -15.49 3.77
CA GLY A 128 7.97 -14.28 4.60
C GLY A 128 6.94 -13.24 4.15
N VAL A 129 6.21 -13.53 3.09
CA VAL A 129 5.05 -12.76 2.63
C VAL A 129 3.88 -13.70 2.45
N TYR A 130 2.69 -13.15 2.21
CA TYR A 130 1.51 -13.95 1.88
C TYR A 130 1.28 -13.94 0.38
N GLN A 131 1.09 -15.12 -0.21
CA GLN A 131 0.51 -15.21 -1.54
C GLN A 131 -0.99 -14.97 -1.43
N VAL A 132 -1.52 -14.08 -2.25
CA VAL A 132 -2.96 -13.79 -2.29
C VAL A 132 -3.63 -14.79 -3.23
N LYS A 133 -4.51 -15.61 -2.69
CA LYS A 133 -5.31 -16.59 -3.46
C LYS A 133 -6.61 -15.98 -3.96
N THR A 134 -7.10 -14.95 -3.30
CA THR A 134 -8.27 -14.18 -3.76
C THR A 134 -7.99 -13.61 -5.15
N LYS A 135 -8.96 -13.70 -6.03
CA LYS A 135 -8.83 -13.14 -7.40
C LYS A 135 -8.66 -11.62 -7.34
N SER A 136 -7.78 -11.10 -8.19
CA SER A 136 -7.46 -9.67 -8.24
C SER A 136 -8.72 -8.79 -8.28
N LYS A 137 -9.72 -9.17 -9.07
CA LYS A 137 -11.00 -8.45 -9.19
C LYS A 137 -11.82 -8.40 -7.91
N ASP A 138 -11.59 -9.32 -6.97
CA ASP A 138 -12.36 -9.47 -5.73
C ASP A 138 -11.67 -8.86 -4.51
N ILE A 139 -10.42 -8.44 -4.64
CA ILE A 139 -9.64 -7.92 -3.51
C ILE A 139 -10.29 -6.66 -2.92
N GLY A 140 -10.70 -5.72 -3.76
CA GLY A 140 -11.34 -4.48 -3.32
C GLY A 140 -12.64 -4.75 -2.57
N ILE A 141 -13.47 -5.65 -3.10
CA ILE A 141 -14.74 -6.03 -2.49
C ILE A 141 -14.52 -6.70 -1.14
N LYS A 142 -13.59 -7.64 -1.06
CA LYS A 142 -13.24 -8.33 0.18
C LYS A 142 -12.66 -7.40 1.22
N THR A 143 -11.84 -6.45 0.80
CA THR A 143 -11.26 -5.42 1.67
C THR A 143 -12.35 -4.56 2.32
N ARG A 144 -13.42 -4.26 1.58
CA ARG A 144 -14.56 -3.47 2.03
C ARG A 144 -15.59 -4.27 2.81
N SER A 145 -15.40 -5.57 2.95
CA SER A 145 -16.35 -6.44 3.65
C SER A 145 -16.51 -5.98 5.10
N VAL A 146 -17.76 -5.77 5.50
CA VAL A 146 -18.07 -5.33 6.85
C VAL A 146 -17.91 -6.50 7.81
N LYS A 147 -17.01 -6.36 8.78
CA LYS A 147 -16.98 -7.25 9.92
C LYS A 147 -18.09 -6.82 10.88
N ILE A 148 -18.97 -7.74 11.23
CA ILE A 148 -20.01 -7.48 12.23
C ILE A 148 -19.30 -7.32 13.58
N LYS A 149 -19.34 -6.10 14.10
CA LYS A 149 -18.88 -5.80 15.45
C LYS A 149 -20.08 -5.57 16.34
N GLU A 150 -19.97 -6.01 17.60
CA GLU A 150 -20.93 -5.65 18.62
C GLU A 150 -21.03 -4.13 18.74
N VAL A 151 -22.22 -3.61 18.50
CA VAL A 151 -22.48 -2.16 18.65
C VAL A 151 -22.74 -1.89 20.12
N THR A 152 -21.81 -1.20 20.78
CA THR A 152 -22.11 -0.62 22.08
C THR A 152 -23.10 0.52 21.90
N GLU A 153 -24.21 0.47 22.66
CA GLU A 153 -25.30 1.46 22.61
C GLU A 153 -24.79 2.90 22.60
N GLY A 154 -25.33 3.71 21.71
CA GLY A 154 -25.28 5.16 21.78
C GLY A 154 -24.19 5.86 20.97
N LYS A 155 -23.41 5.19 20.15
CA LYS A 155 -22.47 5.86 19.22
C LYS A 155 -22.87 5.58 17.77
N ALA A 156 -23.32 6.63 17.08
CA ALA A 156 -23.42 6.59 15.63
C ALA A 156 -22.03 6.30 15.07
N GLN A 157 -21.86 5.14 14.41
CA GLN A 157 -20.63 4.83 13.71
C GLN A 157 -20.58 5.66 12.43
N GLN A 158 -19.49 6.40 12.25
CA GLN A 158 -19.22 7.02 10.97
C GLN A 158 -19.03 5.94 9.91
N ALA A 159 -19.60 6.15 8.74
CA ALA A 159 -19.36 5.27 7.60
C ALA A 159 -17.86 5.18 7.31
N SER A 160 -17.38 3.97 7.05
CA SER A 160 -15.99 3.77 6.67
C SER A 160 -15.70 4.40 5.32
N GLU A 161 -14.55 5.03 5.22
CA GLU A 161 -14.04 5.55 3.97
C GLU A 161 -13.02 4.58 3.40
N PHE A 162 -13.01 4.43 2.08
CA PHE A 162 -12.11 3.53 1.36
C PHE A 162 -11.34 4.29 0.30
N PHE A 163 -10.11 3.87 0.07
CA PHE A 163 -9.28 4.40 -1.00
C PHE A 163 -8.40 3.30 -1.57
N GLU A 164 -8.29 3.27 -2.89
CA GLU A 164 -7.38 2.37 -3.60
C GLU A 164 -6.39 3.20 -4.40
N GLY A 165 -5.12 2.86 -4.29
CA GLY A 165 -4.04 3.51 -5.04
C GLY A 165 -3.13 2.48 -5.69
N LYS A 166 -2.37 2.91 -6.68
CA LYS A 166 -1.50 2.02 -7.44
C LYS A 166 -0.24 2.73 -7.89
N ALA A 167 0.88 2.04 -7.82
CA ALA A 167 2.14 2.45 -8.43
C ALA A 167 2.61 1.36 -9.39
N VAL A 168 3.11 1.75 -10.55
CA VAL A 168 3.62 0.82 -11.57
C VAL A 168 5.14 0.92 -11.60
N VAL A 169 5.80 -0.22 -11.63
CA VAL A 169 7.25 -0.33 -11.76
C VAL A 169 7.60 -1.27 -12.90
N LYS A 170 8.80 -1.09 -13.46
CA LYS A 170 9.34 -2.00 -14.48
C LYS A 170 10.55 -2.70 -13.88
N THR A 171 10.62 -4.00 -14.09
CA THR A 171 11.76 -4.80 -13.67
C THR A 171 12.45 -5.41 -14.87
N GLY A 172 13.77 -5.58 -14.77
CA GLY A 172 14.58 -6.14 -15.83
C GLY A 172 15.84 -6.81 -15.27
N LYS A 173 16.50 -7.49 -16.15
CA LYS A 173 17.76 -8.18 -15.82
C LYS A 173 18.94 -7.22 -15.66
#